data_76cd53ef81420e4c7c5d61a201ab21fd
#
_entry.id   76cd53ef81420e4c7c5d61a201ab21fd
#
_cell.length_a   1.000
_cell.length_b   1.000
_cell.length_c   1.000
_cell.angle_alpha   90.00
_cell.angle_beta   90.00
_cell.angle_gamma   90.00
#
_symmetry.space_group_name_H-M   'P 1'
#
loop_
_entity.id
_entity.type
_entity.pdbx_description
1 polymer ?
#
loop_
_entity_poly.entity_id
_entity_poly.type
_entity_poly.pdbx_seq_one_letter_code
_entity_poly.pdbx_strand_id
1 'polypeptide(L)'
;MSSLKEVKNRISSVKSTRQITSAMKMVASAKLHKAQGRIENMLPYQRKLNEILTNFLRTDASFESPYTEKRPVKRVAVVAFSSNSSLCGAFNSNVAKMLERALEDYQSLGKENILIYPVGRKVEEAVKKMGYVPQGSYQVMADKPSYVEAYELAEKLMHEFVEKQIDHVELIYHHFKSMGSQVLLRENYLPIDLTQVAQEAAEDVPEDARSFNNDYIVEPSVGELIAELLPKVLSQKIFTVLLDSNTSEHAARMLAMQTATDNANELIQDLTKQYNKSRQQAITNELLDIIGGSLK
;
A
#
# COMPACT_ATOMS: atom_id res chain seq x y z
N MET A 1 -15.73 -11.41 41.36
CA MET A 1 -15.85 -9.97 41.02
C MET A 1 -14.45 -9.38 40.96
N SER A 2 -14.11 -8.62 39.93
CA SER A 2 -12.80 -7.94 39.87
C SER A 2 -12.69 -6.92 41.00
N SER A 3 -11.53 -6.85 41.67
CA SER A 3 -11.34 -5.91 42.78
C SER A 3 -11.36 -4.46 42.28
N LEU A 4 -11.80 -3.51 43.15
CA LEU A 4 -11.76 -2.07 42.82
C LEU A 4 -10.38 -1.61 42.32
N LYS A 5 -9.31 -2.15 42.89
CA LYS A 5 -7.92 -1.91 42.48
C LYS A 5 -7.63 -2.38 41.05
N GLU A 6 -8.15 -3.54 40.67
CA GLU A 6 -8.00 -4.12 39.34
C GLU A 6 -8.71 -3.27 38.28
N VAL A 7 -9.97 -2.86 38.52
CA VAL A 7 -10.72 -1.97 37.61
C VAL A 7 -10.02 -0.63 37.46
N LYS A 8 -9.51 -0.04 38.55
CA LYS A 8 -8.74 1.21 38.51
C LYS A 8 -7.48 1.09 37.68
N ASN A 9 -6.73 -0.01 37.83
CA ASN A 9 -5.53 -0.27 37.01
C ASN A 9 -5.87 -0.43 35.54
N ARG A 10 -6.98 -1.12 35.21
CA ARG A 10 -7.46 -1.30 33.84
C ARG A 10 -7.84 0.04 33.21
N ILE A 11 -8.53 0.92 33.93
CA ILE A 11 -8.83 2.30 33.49
C ILE A 11 -7.53 3.05 33.17
N SER A 12 -6.53 2.98 34.02
CA SER A 12 -5.24 3.64 33.80
C SER A 12 -4.54 3.11 32.54
N SER A 13 -4.51 1.80 32.34
CA SER A 13 -3.90 1.16 31.15
C SER A 13 -4.60 1.58 29.87
N VAL A 14 -5.95 1.58 29.86
CA VAL A 14 -6.72 1.99 28.67
C VAL A 14 -6.54 3.49 28.38
N LYS A 15 -6.44 4.34 29.41
CA LYS A 15 -6.10 5.78 29.25
C LYS A 15 -4.74 5.96 28.58
N SER A 16 -3.72 5.20 28.99
CA SER A 16 -2.40 5.25 28.37
C SER A 16 -2.44 4.77 26.91
N THR A 17 -3.15 3.67 26.63
CA THR A 17 -3.36 3.18 25.26
C THR A 17 -4.03 4.24 24.38
N ARG A 18 -5.08 4.89 24.87
CA ARG A 18 -5.76 5.98 24.17
C ARG A 18 -4.81 7.13 23.81
N GLN A 19 -3.94 7.53 24.76
CA GLN A 19 -2.95 8.59 24.49
C GLN A 19 -1.97 8.18 23.39
N ILE A 20 -1.48 6.94 23.42
CA ILE A 20 -0.58 6.41 22.40
C ILE A 20 -1.26 6.36 21.04
N THR A 21 -2.48 5.80 20.94
CA THR A 21 -3.19 5.71 19.66
C THR A 21 -3.54 7.07 19.09
N SER A 22 -3.92 8.04 19.95
CA SER A 22 -4.15 9.42 19.54
C SER A 22 -2.87 10.09 18.99
N ALA A 23 -1.73 9.89 19.64
CA ALA A 23 -0.45 10.39 19.13
C ALA A 23 -0.06 9.74 17.80
N MET A 24 -0.23 8.42 17.68
CA MET A 24 0.03 7.69 16.43
C MET A 24 -0.88 8.15 15.29
N LYS A 25 -2.15 8.45 15.56
CA LYS A 25 -3.06 9.04 14.58
C LYS A 25 -2.53 10.38 14.07
N MET A 26 -2.07 11.28 14.95
CA MET A 26 -1.52 12.58 14.55
C MET A 26 -0.28 12.42 13.66
N VAL A 27 0.63 11.51 14.02
CA VAL A 27 1.83 11.21 13.21
C VAL A 27 1.44 10.64 11.85
N ALA A 28 0.48 9.70 11.81
CA ALA A 28 0.02 9.11 10.57
C ALA A 28 -0.66 10.15 9.65
N SER A 29 -1.46 11.06 10.22
CA SER A 29 -2.08 12.18 9.50
C SER A 29 -1.04 13.12 8.88
N ALA A 30 0.01 13.49 9.63
CA ALA A 30 1.09 14.33 9.11
C ALA A 30 1.86 13.64 7.96
N LYS A 31 2.13 12.33 8.10
CA LYS A 31 2.77 11.53 7.05
C LYS A 31 1.89 11.39 5.82
N LEU A 32 0.57 11.17 6.00
CA LEU A 32 -0.41 11.10 4.93
C LEU A 32 -0.42 12.40 4.12
N HIS A 33 -0.52 13.55 4.77
CA HIS A 33 -0.51 14.84 4.09
C HIS A 33 0.77 15.06 3.26
N LYS A 34 1.92 14.69 3.82
CA LYS A 34 3.19 14.76 3.09
C LYS A 34 3.24 13.80 1.89
N ALA A 35 2.69 12.59 2.02
CA ALA A 35 2.63 11.60 0.95
C ALA A 35 1.69 12.06 -0.18
N GLN A 36 0.52 12.60 0.17
CA GLN A 36 -0.44 13.17 -0.79
C GLN A 36 0.20 14.31 -1.62
N GLY A 37 0.89 15.26 -0.97
CA GLY A 37 1.57 16.32 -1.71
C GLY A 37 2.66 15.81 -2.65
N ARG A 38 3.30 14.68 -2.36
CA ARG A 38 4.26 14.05 -3.30
C ARG A 38 3.56 13.47 -4.53
N ILE A 39 2.42 12.80 -4.36
CA ILE A 39 1.62 12.28 -5.47
C ILE A 39 1.10 13.44 -6.33
N GLU A 40 0.51 14.46 -5.72
CA GLU A 40 -0.02 15.63 -6.42
C GLU A 40 1.04 16.35 -7.28
N ASN A 41 2.27 16.45 -6.76
CA ASN A 41 3.39 17.03 -7.53
C ASN A 41 3.87 16.13 -8.67
N MET A 42 3.64 14.81 -8.58
CA MET A 42 4.08 13.82 -9.56
C MET A 42 3.09 13.63 -10.70
N LEU A 43 1.80 13.74 -10.41
CA LEU A 43 0.71 13.50 -11.38
C LEU A 43 0.84 14.30 -12.70
N PRO A 44 1.18 15.60 -12.69
CA PRO A 44 1.32 16.38 -13.93
C PRO A 44 2.40 15.81 -14.85
N TYR A 45 3.55 15.40 -14.28
CA TYR A 45 4.64 14.79 -15.05
C TYR A 45 4.21 13.44 -15.65
N GLN A 46 3.60 12.57 -14.83
CA GLN A 46 3.11 11.26 -15.29
C GLN A 46 2.06 11.40 -16.40
N ARG A 47 1.09 12.30 -16.23
CA ARG A 47 0.06 12.57 -17.24
C ARG A 47 0.68 13.00 -18.55
N LYS A 48 1.64 13.94 -18.49
CA LYS A 48 2.29 14.44 -19.71
C LYS A 48 3.12 13.37 -20.40
N LEU A 49 3.81 12.53 -19.64
CA LEU A 49 4.60 11.42 -20.17
C LEU A 49 3.69 10.38 -20.85
N ASN A 50 2.57 10.00 -20.22
CA ASN A 50 1.58 9.09 -20.79
C ASN A 50 0.89 9.68 -22.03
N GLU A 51 0.56 10.97 -22.01
CA GLU A 51 -0.02 11.70 -23.16
C GLU A 51 0.92 11.65 -24.36
N ILE A 52 2.18 11.98 -24.16
CA ILE A 52 3.21 11.94 -25.20
C ILE A 52 3.33 10.54 -25.78
N LEU A 53 3.49 9.52 -24.93
CA LEU A 53 3.59 8.13 -25.37
C LEU A 53 2.35 7.70 -26.16
N THR A 54 1.15 8.02 -25.68
CA THR A 54 -0.11 7.67 -26.33
C THR A 54 -0.25 8.32 -27.73
N ASN A 55 0.15 9.57 -27.86
CA ASN A 55 0.10 10.28 -29.14
C ASN A 55 1.03 9.63 -30.18
N PHE A 56 2.23 9.21 -29.77
CA PHE A 56 3.15 8.52 -30.66
C PHE A 56 2.69 7.12 -31.04
N LEU A 57 2.15 6.36 -30.08
CA LEU A 57 1.59 5.02 -30.35
C LEU A 57 0.40 5.04 -31.30
N ARG A 58 -0.37 6.14 -31.35
CA ARG A 58 -1.44 6.32 -32.34
C ARG A 58 -0.91 6.62 -33.73
N THR A 59 0.27 7.23 -33.84
CA THR A 59 0.89 7.60 -35.11
C THR A 59 1.61 6.42 -35.75
N ASP A 60 2.21 5.54 -34.94
CA ASP A 60 2.91 4.33 -35.40
C ASP A 60 2.42 3.10 -34.62
N ALA A 61 1.33 2.50 -35.14
CA ALA A 61 0.72 1.31 -34.55
C ALA A 61 1.57 0.02 -34.75
N SER A 62 2.67 0.10 -35.52
CA SER A 62 3.56 -1.04 -35.83
C SER A 62 4.79 -1.09 -34.92
N PHE A 63 4.89 -0.24 -33.90
CA PHE A 63 6.05 -0.22 -33.01
C PHE A 63 6.15 -1.50 -32.18
N GLU A 64 7.22 -2.23 -32.41
CA GLU A 64 7.60 -3.40 -31.61
C GLU A 64 8.65 -3.03 -30.56
N SER A 65 8.38 -3.38 -29.31
CA SER A 65 9.31 -3.19 -28.21
C SER A 65 9.58 -4.53 -27.50
N PRO A 66 10.79 -4.76 -27.00
CA PRO A 66 11.05 -5.92 -26.15
C PRO A 66 10.10 -6.04 -24.96
N TYR A 67 9.56 -4.90 -24.47
CA TYR A 67 8.65 -4.85 -23.31
C TYR A 67 7.20 -5.20 -23.64
N THR A 68 6.83 -5.30 -24.93
CA THR A 68 5.48 -5.68 -25.38
C THR A 68 5.38 -7.12 -25.81
N GLU A 69 6.50 -7.85 -25.89
CA GLU A 69 6.56 -9.24 -26.36
C GLU A 69 5.74 -10.17 -25.47
N LYS A 70 4.60 -10.66 -25.98
CA LYS A 70 3.78 -11.67 -25.30
C LYS A 70 4.33 -13.06 -25.62
N ARG A 71 4.73 -13.81 -24.59
CA ARG A 71 5.27 -15.15 -24.71
C ARG A 71 4.65 -16.11 -23.69
N PRO A 72 4.73 -17.44 -23.89
CA PRO A 72 4.26 -18.39 -22.89
C PRO A 72 4.95 -18.18 -21.55
N VAL A 73 4.16 -18.02 -20.49
CA VAL A 73 4.66 -17.76 -19.15
C VAL A 73 5.28 -19.03 -18.58
N LYS A 74 6.59 -19.03 -18.41
CA LYS A 74 7.36 -20.09 -17.73
C LYS A 74 7.87 -19.63 -16.37
N ARG A 75 8.23 -18.35 -16.25
CA ARG A 75 8.69 -17.73 -15.01
C ARG A 75 7.96 -16.40 -14.78
N VAL A 76 7.47 -16.22 -13.56
CA VAL A 76 6.72 -15.03 -13.18
C VAL A 76 7.43 -14.28 -12.05
N ALA A 77 7.43 -12.96 -12.12
CA ALA A 77 7.83 -12.08 -11.02
C ALA A 77 6.60 -11.39 -10.43
N VAL A 78 6.49 -11.38 -9.10
CA VAL A 78 5.44 -10.66 -8.38
C VAL A 78 6.07 -9.64 -7.45
N VAL A 79 5.79 -8.37 -7.67
CA VAL A 79 6.21 -7.27 -6.80
C VAL A 79 5.06 -6.92 -5.88
N ALA A 80 5.22 -7.11 -4.58
CA ALA A 80 4.17 -6.87 -3.60
C ALA A 80 4.57 -5.77 -2.62
N PHE A 81 3.72 -4.75 -2.50
CA PHE A 81 3.98 -3.55 -1.69
C PHE A 81 3.24 -3.62 -0.36
N SER A 82 3.98 -3.52 0.73
CA SER A 82 3.47 -3.50 2.11
C SER A 82 4.18 -2.48 2.98
N SER A 83 3.75 -2.37 4.22
CA SER A 83 4.43 -1.53 5.20
C SER A 83 5.54 -2.28 5.96
N ASN A 84 6.42 -1.51 6.61
CA ASN A 84 7.42 -2.05 7.53
C ASN A 84 6.86 -2.30 8.94
N SER A 85 5.74 -1.68 9.30
CA SER A 85 5.18 -1.74 10.65
C SER A 85 3.72 -2.21 10.66
N SER A 86 3.31 -2.81 11.78
CA SER A 86 1.93 -3.20 12.04
C SER A 86 1.04 -2.00 12.38
N LEU A 87 -0.19 -2.25 12.81
CA LEU A 87 -1.17 -1.25 13.27
C LEU A 87 -1.71 -0.32 12.17
N CYS A 88 -1.78 -0.82 10.94
CA CYS A 88 -2.43 -0.17 9.78
C CYS A 88 -3.71 -0.92 9.35
N GLY A 89 -4.46 -1.43 10.30
CA GLY A 89 -5.69 -2.20 10.01
C GLY A 89 -5.40 -3.45 9.20
N ALA A 90 -6.21 -3.69 8.18
CA ALA A 90 -6.11 -4.85 7.29
C ALA A 90 -5.12 -4.67 6.12
N PHE A 91 -4.43 -3.53 6.01
CA PHE A 91 -3.55 -3.18 4.89
C PHE A 91 -2.56 -4.30 4.55
N ASN A 92 -1.73 -4.72 5.50
CA ASN A 92 -0.72 -5.77 5.27
C ASN A 92 -1.33 -7.16 5.06
N SER A 93 -2.38 -7.50 5.80
CA SER A 93 -3.04 -8.80 5.67
C SER A 93 -3.74 -8.96 4.33
N ASN A 94 -4.28 -7.89 3.78
CA ASN A 94 -4.92 -7.91 2.46
C ASN A 94 -3.88 -8.15 1.35
N VAL A 95 -2.71 -7.48 1.41
CA VAL A 95 -1.60 -7.73 0.47
C VAL A 95 -1.13 -9.18 0.56
N ALA A 96 -0.94 -9.71 1.77
CA ALA A 96 -0.50 -11.10 1.94
C ALA A 96 -1.50 -12.10 1.36
N LYS A 97 -2.82 -11.89 1.58
CA LYS A 97 -3.87 -12.73 1.00
C LYS A 97 -3.96 -12.62 -0.52
N MET A 98 -3.77 -11.42 -1.09
CA MET A 98 -3.76 -11.24 -2.54
C MET A 98 -2.54 -11.92 -3.15
N LEU A 99 -1.38 -11.79 -2.51
CA LEU A 99 -0.18 -12.49 -2.93
C LEU A 99 -0.37 -14.01 -2.89
N GLU A 100 -0.96 -14.56 -1.82
CA GLU A 100 -1.25 -15.98 -1.72
C GLU A 100 -2.11 -16.47 -2.89
N ARG A 101 -3.19 -15.75 -3.22
CA ARG A 101 -4.04 -16.05 -4.39
C ARG A 101 -3.27 -15.96 -5.71
N ALA A 102 -2.42 -14.93 -5.88
CA ALA A 102 -1.59 -14.82 -7.06
C ALA A 102 -0.61 -15.99 -7.20
N LEU A 103 -0.05 -16.48 -6.08
CA LEU A 103 0.83 -17.65 -6.07
C LEU A 103 0.08 -18.96 -6.38
N GLU A 104 -1.20 -19.07 -5.98
CA GLU A 104 -2.06 -20.21 -6.34
C GLU A 104 -2.29 -20.27 -7.86
N ASP A 105 -2.52 -19.14 -8.53
CA ASP A 105 -2.70 -19.06 -9.99
C ASP A 105 -1.47 -19.56 -10.75
N TYR A 106 -0.27 -19.39 -10.19
CA TYR A 106 1.01 -19.78 -10.79
C TYR A 106 1.58 -21.11 -10.23
N GLN A 107 0.83 -21.82 -9.41
CA GLN A 107 1.30 -23.05 -8.75
C GLN A 107 1.81 -24.11 -9.75
N SER A 108 1.21 -24.17 -10.95
CA SER A 108 1.61 -25.09 -12.02
C SER A 108 3.02 -24.87 -12.57
N LEU A 109 3.61 -23.67 -12.36
CA LEU A 109 4.96 -23.36 -12.83
C LEU A 109 6.06 -23.92 -11.94
N GLY A 110 5.73 -24.31 -10.68
CA GLY A 110 6.72 -24.68 -9.65
C GLY A 110 7.26 -23.47 -8.91
N LYS A 111 7.59 -23.65 -7.62
CA LYS A 111 8.03 -22.57 -6.73
C LYS A 111 9.30 -21.86 -7.17
N GLU A 112 10.20 -22.58 -7.82
CA GLU A 112 11.47 -22.08 -8.36
C GLU A 112 11.30 -21.10 -9.52
N ASN A 113 10.15 -21.14 -10.18
CA ASN A 113 9.81 -20.27 -11.30
C ASN A 113 8.94 -19.07 -10.90
N ILE A 114 8.65 -18.91 -9.60
CA ILE A 114 7.91 -17.79 -9.07
C ILE A 114 8.86 -16.92 -8.25
N LEU A 115 9.23 -15.76 -8.79
CA LEU A 115 10.14 -14.81 -8.19
C LEU A 115 9.32 -13.73 -7.45
N ILE A 116 9.59 -13.51 -6.16
CA ILE A 116 8.83 -12.55 -5.37
C ILE A 116 9.74 -11.42 -4.92
N TYR A 117 9.39 -10.20 -5.27
CA TYR A 117 10.07 -8.95 -4.90
C TYR A 117 9.26 -8.24 -3.80
N PRO A 118 9.55 -8.47 -2.52
CA PRO A 118 8.80 -7.88 -1.43
C PRO A 118 9.25 -6.45 -1.15
N VAL A 119 8.37 -5.49 -1.33
CA VAL A 119 8.58 -4.10 -0.92
C VAL A 119 7.94 -3.89 0.44
N GLY A 120 8.78 -3.81 1.48
CA GLY A 120 8.37 -3.70 2.87
C GLY A 120 8.47 -5.01 3.67
N ARG A 121 8.75 -4.83 4.95
CA ARG A 121 9.05 -5.93 5.87
C ARG A 121 7.88 -6.91 6.05
N LYS A 122 6.64 -6.41 6.07
CA LYS A 122 5.48 -7.27 6.38
C LYS A 122 5.17 -8.28 5.29
N VAL A 123 5.31 -7.93 4.03
CA VAL A 123 5.17 -8.89 2.94
C VAL A 123 6.40 -9.80 2.85
N GLU A 124 7.60 -9.30 3.14
CA GLU A 124 8.81 -10.14 3.19
C GLU A 124 8.68 -11.25 4.25
N GLU A 125 8.17 -10.92 5.45
CA GLU A 125 7.86 -11.89 6.50
C GLU A 125 6.79 -12.90 6.04
N ALA A 126 5.77 -12.45 5.28
CA ALA A 126 4.72 -13.32 4.74
C ALA A 126 5.26 -14.28 3.68
N VAL A 127 6.07 -13.79 2.73
CA VAL A 127 6.74 -14.60 1.69
C VAL A 127 7.55 -15.73 2.30
N LYS A 128 8.36 -15.42 3.33
CA LYS A 128 9.16 -16.43 4.05
C LYS A 128 8.28 -17.47 4.74
N LYS A 129 7.14 -17.06 5.32
CA LYS A 129 6.17 -17.98 5.96
C LYS A 129 5.49 -18.90 4.95
N MET A 130 5.23 -18.43 3.74
CA MET A 130 4.68 -19.22 2.64
C MET A 130 5.70 -20.20 2.03
N GLY A 131 6.96 -20.14 2.48
CA GLY A 131 8.05 -21.03 2.04
C GLY A 131 8.64 -20.62 0.69
N TYR A 132 8.58 -19.33 0.34
CA TYR A 132 9.28 -18.77 -0.83
C TYR A 132 10.52 -17.99 -0.39
N VAL A 133 11.47 -17.86 -1.31
CA VAL A 133 12.69 -17.06 -1.13
C VAL A 133 12.46 -15.68 -1.72
N PRO A 134 12.54 -14.60 -0.93
CA PRO A 134 12.39 -13.25 -1.45
C PRO A 134 13.58 -12.86 -2.35
N GLN A 135 13.30 -12.18 -3.45
CA GLN A 135 14.30 -11.68 -4.40
C GLN A 135 14.81 -10.29 -3.98
N GLY A 136 15.50 -10.24 -2.86
CA GLY A 136 16.00 -9.01 -2.26
C GLY A 136 15.19 -8.52 -1.07
N SER A 137 15.57 -7.36 -0.52
CA SER A 137 14.88 -6.70 0.59
C SER A 137 14.77 -5.21 0.30
N TYR A 138 13.54 -4.74 0.12
CA TYR A 138 13.22 -3.36 -0.24
C TYR A 138 12.51 -2.61 0.90
N GLN A 139 12.99 -2.83 2.13
CA GLN A 139 12.38 -2.24 3.33
C GLN A 139 12.58 -0.72 3.40
N VAL A 140 13.75 -0.21 2.99
CA VAL A 140 14.05 1.22 3.01
C VAL A 140 13.12 1.97 2.06
N MET A 141 12.89 1.44 0.86
CA MET A 141 12.02 1.98 -0.16
C MET A 141 10.57 2.14 0.34
N ALA A 142 10.06 1.18 1.13
CA ALA A 142 8.72 1.25 1.70
C ALA A 142 8.56 2.37 2.75
N ASP A 143 9.61 2.66 3.54
CA ASP A 143 9.56 3.70 4.59
C ASP A 143 9.87 5.11 4.06
N LYS A 144 10.80 5.20 3.10
CA LYS A 144 11.25 6.45 2.49
C LYS A 144 11.22 6.34 0.97
N PRO A 145 10.03 6.47 0.35
CA PRO A 145 9.92 6.38 -1.10
C PRO A 145 10.92 7.29 -1.82
N SER A 146 11.75 6.69 -2.67
CA SER A 146 12.78 7.36 -3.48
C SER A 146 12.63 6.93 -4.94
N TYR A 147 12.75 7.88 -5.87
CA TYR A 147 12.73 7.57 -7.29
C TYR A 147 13.93 6.70 -7.71
N VAL A 148 15.10 6.94 -7.12
CA VAL A 148 16.32 6.19 -7.45
C VAL A 148 16.14 4.70 -7.16
N GLU A 149 15.68 4.34 -5.95
CA GLU A 149 15.47 2.93 -5.58
C GLU A 149 14.34 2.28 -6.41
N ALA A 150 13.28 3.05 -6.74
CA ALA A 150 12.20 2.58 -7.59
C ALA A 150 12.68 2.35 -9.02
N TYR A 151 13.54 3.22 -9.54
CA TYR A 151 14.18 3.08 -10.84
C TYR A 151 15.09 1.85 -10.90
N GLU A 152 15.93 1.62 -9.89
CA GLU A 152 16.80 0.43 -9.81
C GLU A 152 15.98 -0.87 -9.82
N LEU A 153 14.87 -0.93 -9.10
CA LEU A 153 13.97 -2.07 -9.13
C LEU A 153 13.32 -2.25 -10.51
N ALA A 154 12.84 -1.16 -11.11
CA ALA A 154 12.23 -1.18 -12.43
C ALA A 154 13.24 -1.64 -13.50
N GLU A 155 14.46 -1.08 -13.49
CA GLU A 155 15.54 -1.44 -14.40
C GLU A 155 15.90 -2.93 -14.29
N LYS A 156 16.01 -3.44 -13.06
CA LYS A 156 16.24 -4.87 -12.81
C LYS A 156 15.14 -5.74 -13.44
N LEU A 157 13.86 -5.41 -13.20
CA LEU A 157 12.73 -6.16 -13.75
C LEU A 157 12.69 -6.10 -15.28
N MET A 158 12.93 -4.92 -15.85
CA MET A 158 13.01 -4.73 -17.31
C MET A 158 14.15 -5.54 -17.93
N HIS A 159 15.33 -5.51 -17.31
CA HIS A 159 16.49 -6.29 -17.78
C HIS A 159 16.21 -7.80 -17.72
N GLU A 160 15.71 -8.32 -16.58
CA GLU A 160 15.36 -9.73 -16.44
C GLU A 160 14.28 -10.18 -17.44
N PHE A 161 13.34 -9.28 -17.80
CA PHE A 161 12.31 -9.54 -18.79
C PHE A 161 12.91 -9.60 -20.22
N VAL A 162 13.75 -8.65 -20.61
CA VAL A 162 14.43 -8.62 -21.92
C VAL A 162 15.36 -9.82 -22.10
N GLU A 163 16.10 -10.18 -21.05
CA GLU A 163 16.98 -11.37 -21.03
C GLU A 163 16.21 -12.72 -20.96
N LYS A 164 14.88 -12.67 -20.99
CA LYS A 164 14.00 -13.86 -20.91
C LYS A 164 14.18 -14.69 -19.64
N GLN A 165 14.63 -14.05 -18.56
CA GLN A 165 14.73 -14.66 -17.24
C GLN A 165 13.37 -14.69 -16.55
N ILE A 166 12.48 -13.75 -16.87
CA ILE A 166 11.10 -13.69 -16.45
C ILE A 166 10.21 -13.38 -17.65
N ASP A 167 9.01 -13.96 -17.70
CA ASP A 167 8.08 -13.84 -18.84
C ASP A 167 6.87 -12.95 -18.51
N HIS A 168 6.63 -12.73 -17.23
CA HIS A 168 5.49 -11.95 -16.75
C HIS A 168 5.82 -11.28 -15.43
N VAL A 169 5.38 -10.04 -15.24
CA VAL A 169 5.58 -9.27 -14.01
C VAL A 169 4.27 -8.66 -13.57
N GLU A 170 3.88 -8.92 -12.32
CA GLU A 170 2.69 -8.35 -11.70
C GLU A 170 3.03 -7.48 -10.50
N LEU A 171 2.23 -6.43 -10.29
CA LEU A 171 2.30 -5.55 -9.15
C LEU A 171 1.08 -5.76 -8.25
N ILE A 172 1.30 -5.94 -6.94
CA ILE A 172 0.25 -6.02 -5.92
C ILE A 172 0.44 -4.86 -4.95
N TYR A 173 -0.50 -3.93 -4.94
CA TYR A 173 -0.42 -2.72 -4.13
C TYR A 173 -1.79 -2.14 -3.79
N HIS A 174 -1.83 -1.20 -2.84
CA HIS A 174 -3.04 -0.45 -2.54
C HIS A 174 -3.03 0.89 -3.27
N HIS A 175 -4.07 1.11 -4.06
CA HIS A 175 -4.39 2.40 -4.66
C HIS A 175 -5.15 3.28 -3.67
N PHE A 176 -4.67 4.51 -3.48
CA PHE A 176 -5.30 5.50 -2.62
C PHE A 176 -6.45 6.22 -3.34
N LYS A 177 -7.68 5.83 -3.05
CA LYS A 177 -8.86 6.53 -3.58
C LYS A 177 -9.30 7.67 -2.67
N SER A 178 -9.29 7.46 -1.37
CA SER A 178 -9.63 8.46 -0.34
C SER A 178 -9.11 8.02 1.03
N MET A 179 -9.20 8.90 2.04
CA MET A 179 -8.82 8.56 3.42
C MET A 179 -9.57 7.35 3.97
N GLY A 180 -10.81 7.14 3.58
CA GLY A 180 -11.63 6.00 4.02
C GLY A 180 -11.60 4.79 3.08
N SER A 181 -10.99 4.91 1.89
CA SER A 181 -11.03 3.86 0.87
C SER A 181 -9.68 3.69 0.21
N GLN A 182 -9.06 2.55 0.43
CA GLN A 182 -7.86 2.09 -0.25
C GLN A 182 -8.20 0.80 -0.99
N VAL A 183 -8.00 0.79 -2.31
CA VAL A 183 -8.35 -0.33 -3.18
C VAL A 183 -7.10 -1.19 -3.40
N LEU A 184 -7.19 -2.47 -3.08
CA LEU A 184 -6.10 -3.41 -3.37
C LEU A 184 -6.17 -3.82 -4.85
N LEU A 185 -5.10 -3.58 -5.58
CA LEU A 185 -4.97 -3.88 -7.00
C LEU A 185 -3.92 -4.96 -7.23
N ARG A 186 -4.16 -5.76 -8.25
CA ARG A 186 -3.22 -6.69 -8.89
C ARG A 186 -3.20 -6.33 -10.36
N GLU A 187 -2.10 -5.80 -10.84
CA GLU A 187 -1.96 -5.27 -12.19
C GLU A 187 -0.81 -5.94 -12.93
N ASN A 188 -0.98 -6.13 -14.23
CA ASN A 188 0.11 -6.54 -15.11
C ASN A 188 1.07 -5.35 -15.31
N TYR A 189 2.38 -5.60 -15.13
CA TYR A 189 3.43 -4.63 -15.38
C TYR A 189 4.20 -4.93 -16.66
N LEU A 190 4.60 -6.19 -16.85
CA LEU A 190 5.24 -6.68 -18.07
C LEU A 190 4.66 -8.05 -18.46
N PRO A 191 4.44 -8.30 -19.78
CA PRO A 191 4.59 -7.36 -20.90
C PRO A 191 3.60 -6.20 -20.80
N ILE A 192 4.03 -5.00 -21.22
CA ILE A 192 3.17 -3.83 -21.21
C ILE A 192 2.09 -3.94 -22.28
N ASP A 193 0.85 -3.65 -21.90
CA ASP A 193 -0.26 -3.51 -22.85
C ASP A 193 -0.43 -2.03 -23.25
N LEU A 194 0.11 -1.70 -24.42
CA LEU A 194 0.06 -0.33 -24.95
C LEU A 194 -1.37 0.18 -25.16
N THR A 195 -2.34 -0.72 -25.36
CA THR A 195 -3.77 -0.36 -25.48
C THR A 195 -4.34 0.10 -24.15
N GLN A 196 -3.96 -0.54 -23.05
CA GLN A 196 -4.37 -0.11 -21.71
C GLN A 196 -3.74 1.24 -21.34
N VAL A 197 -2.44 1.42 -21.61
CA VAL A 197 -1.76 2.72 -21.39
C VAL A 197 -2.44 3.85 -22.17
N ALA A 198 -2.85 3.58 -23.42
CA ALA A 198 -3.54 4.54 -24.24
C ALA A 198 -4.97 4.87 -23.72
N GLN A 199 -5.67 3.89 -23.12
CA GLN A 199 -6.98 4.09 -22.52
C GLN A 199 -6.89 4.86 -21.20
N GLU A 200 -5.99 4.49 -20.30
CA GLU A 200 -5.74 5.20 -19.03
C GLU A 200 -5.38 6.68 -19.28
N ALA A 201 -4.51 6.93 -20.28
CA ALA A 201 -4.14 8.29 -20.65
C ALA A 201 -5.33 9.09 -21.25
N ALA A 202 -6.26 8.43 -21.93
CA ALA A 202 -7.43 9.08 -22.51
C ALA A 202 -8.49 9.45 -21.46
N GLU A 203 -8.60 8.69 -20.38
CA GLU A 203 -9.51 8.96 -19.25
C GLU A 203 -9.01 10.13 -18.37
N ASP A 204 -7.68 10.29 -18.25
CA ASP A 204 -7.05 11.31 -17.41
C ASP A 204 -6.97 12.70 -18.08
N VAL A 205 -7.26 12.83 -19.40
CA VAL A 205 -7.21 14.11 -20.12
C VAL A 205 -8.53 14.87 -19.94
N PRO A 206 -8.54 16.09 -19.36
CA PRO A 206 -9.71 16.94 -19.30
C PRO A 206 -10.27 17.20 -20.71
N GLU A 207 -11.61 17.27 -20.84
CA GLU A 207 -12.27 17.46 -22.13
C GLU A 207 -11.75 18.69 -22.89
N ASP A 208 -11.41 19.75 -22.18
CA ASP A 208 -10.86 20.99 -22.75
C ASP A 208 -9.46 20.85 -23.34
N ALA A 209 -8.70 19.84 -22.92
CA ALA A 209 -7.33 19.59 -23.40
C ALA A 209 -7.27 18.67 -24.63
N ARG A 210 -8.39 18.05 -25.02
CA ARG A 210 -8.49 17.14 -26.18
C ARG A 210 -8.39 17.84 -27.56
N SER A 211 -8.43 19.18 -27.59
CA SER A 211 -8.48 19.96 -28.81
C SER A 211 -7.13 20.52 -29.30
N PHE A 212 -6.03 20.27 -28.60
CA PHE A 212 -4.75 20.73 -29.09
C PHE A 212 -4.19 19.75 -30.14
N ASN A 213 -3.94 20.27 -31.35
CA ASN A 213 -3.11 19.58 -32.34
C ASN A 213 -1.72 19.40 -31.76
N ASN A 214 -1.39 18.16 -31.34
CA ASN A 214 -0.09 17.83 -30.83
C ASN A 214 0.87 17.46 -31.98
N ASP A 215 1.16 18.45 -32.85
CA ASP A 215 2.18 18.32 -33.88
C ASP A 215 3.55 18.43 -33.21
N TYR A 216 4.07 17.29 -32.78
CA TYR A 216 5.42 17.21 -32.20
C TYR A 216 6.47 17.17 -33.32
N ILE A 217 7.52 17.98 -33.18
CA ILE A 217 8.74 17.82 -33.98
C ILE A 217 9.56 16.72 -33.26
N VAL A 218 9.81 15.63 -33.95
CA VAL A 218 10.52 14.46 -33.40
C VAL A 218 11.86 14.30 -34.08
N GLU A 219 12.91 14.22 -33.28
CA GLU A 219 14.28 13.96 -33.71
C GLU A 219 14.88 12.84 -32.86
N PRO A 220 15.60 11.85 -33.41
CA PRO A 220 15.81 11.64 -34.83
C PRO A 220 14.66 10.88 -35.51
N SER A 221 13.90 10.05 -34.74
CA SER A 221 12.76 9.28 -35.25
C SER A 221 11.75 8.96 -34.12
N VAL A 222 10.49 8.69 -34.50
CA VAL A 222 9.44 8.29 -33.56
C VAL A 222 9.80 6.98 -32.85
N GLY A 223 10.33 6.01 -33.56
CA GLY A 223 10.72 4.71 -33.00
C GLY A 223 11.79 4.83 -31.90
N GLU A 224 12.84 5.63 -32.15
CA GLU A 224 13.90 5.88 -31.14
C GLU A 224 13.35 6.63 -29.93
N LEU A 225 12.48 7.61 -30.14
CA LEU A 225 11.83 8.33 -29.05
C LEU A 225 10.98 7.39 -28.16
N ILE A 226 10.17 6.51 -28.78
CA ILE A 226 9.36 5.56 -28.01
C ILE A 226 10.27 4.55 -27.27
N ALA A 227 11.35 4.11 -27.89
CA ALA A 227 12.32 3.21 -27.25
C ALA A 227 12.96 3.83 -25.99
N GLU A 228 13.17 5.14 -25.95
CA GLU A 228 13.64 5.87 -24.78
C GLU A 228 12.53 6.21 -23.75
N LEU A 229 11.32 6.51 -24.23
CA LEU A 229 10.22 6.89 -23.36
C LEU A 229 9.66 5.69 -22.58
N LEU A 230 9.57 4.53 -23.20
CA LEU A 230 8.93 3.36 -22.61
C LEU A 230 9.59 2.90 -21.30
N PRO A 231 10.93 2.77 -21.20
CA PRO A 231 11.60 2.49 -19.93
C PRO A 231 11.35 3.56 -18.87
N LYS A 232 11.23 4.84 -19.26
CA LYS A 232 10.92 5.94 -18.34
C LYS A 232 9.50 5.82 -17.80
N VAL A 233 8.53 5.48 -18.65
CA VAL A 233 7.12 5.23 -18.24
C VAL A 233 7.06 4.06 -17.27
N LEU A 234 7.74 2.96 -17.59
CA LEU A 234 7.78 1.77 -16.72
C LEU A 234 8.41 2.09 -15.36
N SER A 235 9.56 2.76 -15.33
CA SER A 235 10.20 3.18 -14.08
C SER A 235 9.32 4.12 -13.27
N GLN A 236 8.64 5.04 -13.96
CA GLN A 236 7.69 5.96 -13.36
C GLN A 236 6.49 5.22 -12.74
N LYS A 237 5.98 4.16 -13.38
CA LYS A 237 4.86 3.34 -12.86
C LYS A 237 5.24 2.71 -11.52
N ILE A 238 6.45 2.11 -11.38
CA ILE A 238 6.92 1.54 -10.09
C ILE A 238 6.98 2.62 -9.01
N PHE A 239 7.48 3.81 -9.34
CA PHE A 239 7.56 4.91 -8.36
C PHE A 239 6.18 5.42 -7.95
N THR A 240 5.25 5.55 -8.90
CA THR A 240 3.86 5.94 -8.61
C THR A 240 3.17 4.91 -7.72
N VAL A 241 3.30 3.62 -8.03
CA VAL A 241 2.76 2.53 -7.21
C VAL A 241 3.33 2.54 -5.79
N LEU A 242 4.62 2.82 -5.65
CA LEU A 242 5.27 2.96 -4.35
C LEU A 242 4.70 4.13 -3.54
N LEU A 243 4.52 5.30 -4.16
CA LEU A 243 3.92 6.48 -3.51
C LEU A 243 2.46 6.23 -3.12
N ASP A 244 1.72 5.58 -4.00
CA ASP A 244 0.31 5.26 -3.81
C ASP A 244 0.11 4.27 -2.65
N SER A 245 0.91 3.19 -2.63
CA SER A 245 0.93 2.24 -1.53
C SER A 245 1.35 2.89 -0.19
N ASN A 246 2.34 3.77 -0.20
CA ASN A 246 2.79 4.50 1.01
C ASN A 246 1.70 5.45 1.53
N THR A 247 1.00 6.14 0.64
CA THR A 247 -0.13 7.02 1.00
C THR A 247 -1.28 6.21 1.58
N SER A 248 -1.62 5.10 0.94
CA SER A 248 -2.65 4.15 1.40
C SER A 248 -2.33 3.57 2.77
N GLU A 249 -1.07 3.23 3.05
CA GLU A 249 -0.60 2.78 4.36
C GLU A 249 -0.86 3.81 5.45
N HIS A 250 -0.48 5.08 5.20
CA HIS A 250 -0.66 6.14 6.21
C HIS A 250 -2.14 6.47 6.44
N ALA A 251 -2.98 6.40 5.41
CA ALA A 251 -4.43 6.55 5.53
C ALA A 251 -5.04 5.40 6.36
N ALA A 252 -4.70 4.16 6.03
CA ALA A 252 -5.16 2.98 6.76
C ALA A 252 -4.72 3.01 8.23
N ARG A 253 -3.48 3.42 8.51
CA ARG A 253 -2.97 3.59 9.87
C ARG A 253 -3.71 4.68 10.62
N MET A 254 -3.92 5.84 10.01
CA MET A 254 -4.66 6.94 10.62
C MET A 254 -6.07 6.50 11.02
N LEU A 255 -6.78 5.80 10.12
CA LEU A 255 -8.13 5.29 10.39
C LEU A 255 -8.13 4.23 11.50
N ALA A 256 -7.19 3.28 11.47
CA ALA A 256 -7.07 2.26 12.50
C ALA A 256 -6.78 2.87 13.88
N MET A 257 -5.94 3.90 13.96
CA MET A 257 -5.63 4.60 15.20
C MET A 257 -6.80 5.46 15.68
N GLN A 258 -7.59 6.05 14.77
CA GLN A 258 -8.85 6.73 15.12
C GLN A 258 -9.81 5.75 15.78
N THR A 259 -10.11 4.63 15.12
CA THR A 259 -11.00 3.58 15.64
C THR A 259 -10.52 3.05 17.00
N ALA A 260 -9.21 2.80 17.14
CA ALA A 260 -8.65 2.36 18.42
C ALA A 260 -8.79 3.41 19.53
N THR A 261 -8.67 4.69 19.21
CA THR A 261 -8.85 5.80 20.16
C THR A 261 -10.31 5.92 20.60
N ASP A 262 -11.25 5.78 19.67
CA ASP A 262 -12.68 5.85 19.95
C ASP A 262 -13.13 4.66 20.80
N ASN A 263 -12.72 3.45 20.47
CA ASN A 263 -12.97 2.24 21.27
C ASN A 263 -12.37 2.37 22.69
N ALA A 264 -11.19 2.97 22.83
CA ALA A 264 -10.59 3.22 24.14
C ALA A 264 -11.41 4.23 24.97
N ASN A 265 -12.00 5.27 24.35
CA ASN A 265 -12.87 6.21 25.02
C ASN A 265 -14.14 5.54 25.55
N GLU A 266 -14.80 4.71 24.75
CA GLU A 266 -15.98 3.94 25.16
C GLU A 266 -15.65 3.00 26.33
N LEU A 267 -14.55 2.26 26.21
CA LEU A 267 -14.13 1.34 27.26
C LEU A 267 -13.81 2.05 28.58
N ILE A 268 -13.20 3.26 28.53
CA ILE A 268 -12.96 4.07 29.73
C ILE A 268 -14.28 4.47 30.39
N GLN A 269 -15.29 4.87 29.62
CA GLN A 269 -16.60 5.20 30.15
C GLN A 269 -17.26 4.02 30.86
N ASP A 270 -17.26 2.86 30.23
CA ASP A 270 -17.86 1.65 30.79
C ASP A 270 -17.14 1.16 32.06
N LEU A 271 -15.81 1.14 32.02
CA LEU A 271 -15.01 0.79 33.20
C LEU A 271 -15.23 1.78 34.34
N THR A 272 -15.43 3.06 34.03
CA THR A 272 -15.71 4.10 35.06
C THR A 272 -17.08 3.87 35.70
N LYS A 273 -18.11 3.52 34.94
CA LYS A 273 -19.42 3.13 35.46
C LYS A 273 -19.32 1.90 36.38
N GLN A 274 -18.59 0.86 35.92
CA GLN A 274 -18.34 -0.35 36.72
C GLN A 274 -17.60 -0.04 38.04
N TYR A 275 -16.56 0.81 37.96
CA TYR A 275 -15.79 1.23 39.12
C TYR A 275 -16.68 1.94 40.14
N ASN A 276 -17.51 2.88 39.70
CA ASN A 276 -18.43 3.63 40.59
C ASN A 276 -19.45 2.70 41.24
N LYS A 277 -20.04 1.77 40.46
CA LYS A 277 -20.99 0.77 41.02
C LYS A 277 -20.33 -0.12 42.07
N SER A 278 -19.15 -0.66 41.77
CA SER A 278 -18.40 -1.52 42.71
C SER A 278 -17.98 -0.73 43.96
N ARG A 279 -17.61 0.54 43.81
CA ARG A 279 -17.28 1.42 44.96
C ARG A 279 -18.49 1.63 45.86
N GLN A 280 -19.67 1.93 45.28
CA GLN A 280 -20.90 2.07 46.04
C GLN A 280 -21.26 0.80 46.81
N GLN A 281 -21.15 -0.38 46.14
CA GLN A 281 -21.37 -1.67 46.79
C GLN A 281 -20.40 -1.92 47.95
N ALA A 282 -19.13 -1.60 47.77
CA ALA A 282 -18.12 -1.77 48.84
C ALA A 282 -18.44 -0.88 50.04
N ILE A 283 -18.76 0.39 49.81
CA ILE A 283 -19.17 1.34 50.88
C ILE A 283 -20.43 0.84 51.59
N THR A 284 -21.43 0.35 50.84
CA THR A 284 -22.67 -0.18 51.43
C THR A 284 -22.37 -1.42 52.29
N ASN A 285 -21.52 -2.31 51.84
CA ASN A 285 -21.14 -3.50 52.62
C ASN A 285 -20.38 -3.09 53.91
N GLU A 286 -19.41 -2.17 53.81
CA GLU A 286 -18.69 -1.65 55.00
C GLU A 286 -19.64 -1.02 56.01
N LEU A 287 -20.63 -0.23 55.56
CA LEU A 287 -21.65 0.36 56.42
C LEU A 287 -22.52 -0.72 57.09
N LEU A 288 -22.93 -1.75 56.36
CA LEU A 288 -23.71 -2.86 56.89
C LEU A 288 -22.91 -3.66 57.90
N ASP A 289 -21.62 -3.88 57.68
CA ASP A 289 -20.72 -4.55 58.62
C ASP A 289 -20.54 -3.74 59.92
N ILE A 290 -20.42 -2.44 59.85
CA ILE A 290 -20.35 -1.54 61.03
C ILE A 290 -21.64 -1.60 61.82
N ILE A 291 -22.80 -1.47 61.13
CA ILE A 291 -24.13 -1.52 61.82
C ILE A 291 -24.34 -2.91 62.45
N GLY A 292 -24.01 -4.01 61.73
CA GLY A 292 -24.13 -5.38 62.23
C GLY A 292 -23.19 -5.68 63.41
N GLY A 293 -21.98 -5.05 63.42
CA GLY A 293 -21.03 -5.16 64.55
C GLY A 293 -21.43 -4.34 65.77
N SER A 294 -22.19 -3.26 65.60
CA SER A 294 -22.66 -2.41 66.72
C SER A 294 -23.92 -2.95 67.44
N LEU A 295 -24.55 -3.97 66.87
CA LEU A 295 -25.73 -4.61 67.41
C LEU A 295 -25.44 -5.86 68.24
N LYS A 296 -24.13 -6.21 68.42
CA LYS A 296 -23.62 -7.20 69.34
C LYS A 296 -23.00 -6.53 70.56
#